data_6fe0cd721dcdd84c030346d3ae559558
#
_entry.id   6fe0cd721dcdd84c030346d3ae559558
#
_cell.length_a   1.000
_cell.length_b   1.000
_cell.length_c   1.000
_cell.angle_alpha   90.00
_cell.angle_beta   90.00
_cell.angle_gamma   90.00
#
_symmetry.space_group_name_H-M   'P 1'
#
loop_
_entity.id
_entity.type
_entity.pdbx_description
1 polymer ?
#
loop_
_entity_poly.entity_id
_entity_poly.type
_entity_poly.pdbx_seq_one_letter_code
_entity_poly.pdbx_strand_id
1 'polypeptide(L)'
;GKRRPEGTAEDAQKEDSINFQNGDHTMTIIRTENGKTIQIQHDVMNPRPYSRMYQLTGTNGFANKYPVEQYCLRPEQVKEGEVPDHENLNMHRAVSKEVKEALMKKYKHPIHQELEEIAKKVGGHGGMDFIMDYRLVYCLQNGLPLDMDVYDLAEWCSLAELGRISIEN
;
A
#
# COMPACT_ATOMS: atom_id res chain seq x y z
N GLY A 1 12.07 1.59 23.40
CA GLY A 1 11.94 2.38 24.61
C GLY A 1 12.22 3.83 24.38
N LYS A 2 11.22 4.71 24.55
CA LYS A 2 11.44 6.16 24.55
C LYS A 2 12.49 6.51 25.61
N ARG A 3 13.54 7.25 25.23
CA ARG A 3 14.29 8.02 26.22
C ARG A 3 13.30 8.97 26.86
N ARG A 4 13.10 8.82 28.18
CA ARG A 4 12.33 9.79 28.95
C ARG A 4 12.99 11.17 28.73
N PRO A 5 12.22 12.22 28.39
CA PRO A 5 12.73 13.57 28.51
C PRO A 5 13.20 13.77 29.96
N GLU A 6 14.18 14.61 30.18
CA GLU A 6 14.56 15.04 31.52
C GLU A 6 13.36 15.82 32.10
N GLY A 7 12.44 15.09 32.72
CA GLY A 7 11.23 15.61 33.38
C GLY A 7 11.34 15.50 34.89
N THR A 8 10.49 16.20 35.59
CA THR A 8 10.39 16.12 37.05
C THR A 8 9.82 14.77 37.49
N ALA A 9 9.96 14.41 38.79
CA ALA A 9 9.32 13.23 39.37
C ALA A 9 7.79 13.24 39.22
N GLU A 10 7.17 14.42 39.17
CA GLU A 10 5.73 14.61 38.93
C GLU A 10 5.35 14.28 37.49
N ASP A 11 6.19 14.64 36.50
CA ASP A 11 5.96 14.29 35.11
C ASP A 11 6.05 12.77 34.91
N ALA A 12 6.99 12.11 35.60
CA ALA A 12 7.13 10.65 35.55
C ALA A 12 5.89 9.94 36.15
N GLN A 13 5.37 10.42 37.28
CA GLN A 13 4.14 9.87 37.90
C GLN A 13 2.91 10.09 37.03
N LYS A 14 2.84 11.22 36.34
CA LYS A 14 1.75 11.50 35.39
C LYS A 14 1.79 10.62 34.17
N GLU A 15 2.98 10.33 33.64
CA GLU A 15 3.15 9.37 32.54
C GLU A 15 2.78 7.94 32.97
N ASP A 16 3.15 7.50 34.17
CA ASP A 16 2.82 6.17 34.69
C ASP A 16 1.30 5.98 34.91
N SER A 17 0.53 7.07 34.99
CA SER A 17 -0.93 7.04 35.12
C SER A 17 -1.67 6.93 33.76
N ILE A 18 -0.97 7.10 32.64
CA ILE A 18 -1.56 7.04 31.32
C ILE A 18 -1.72 5.57 30.90
N ASN A 19 -2.95 5.16 30.71
CA ASN A 19 -3.26 3.84 30.15
C ASN A 19 -3.16 3.89 28.62
N PHE A 20 -2.03 3.44 28.07
CA PHE A 20 -1.82 3.36 26.62
C PHE A 20 -2.65 2.23 26.03
N GLN A 21 -3.55 2.56 25.10
CA GLN A 21 -4.44 1.61 24.45
C GLN A 21 -3.78 0.92 23.23
N ASN A 22 -2.78 1.55 22.63
CA ASN A 22 -2.10 1.04 21.44
C ASN A 22 -0.63 0.77 21.70
N GLY A 23 -0.10 -0.31 21.17
CA GLY A 23 1.34 -0.57 21.13
C GLY A 23 2.07 0.41 20.23
N ASP A 24 3.35 0.66 20.52
CA ASP A 24 4.22 1.51 19.68
C ASP A 24 4.44 0.90 18.30
N HIS A 25 4.51 -0.41 18.26
CA HIS A 25 4.69 -1.21 17.05
C HIS A 25 3.88 -2.50 17.16
N THR A 26 3.04 -2.76 16.19
CA THR A 26 2.30 -4.02 16.07
C THR A 26 2.54 -4.68 14.73
N MET A 27 2.54 -6.00 14.73
CA MET A 27 2.60 -6.79 13.52
C MET A 27 1.47 -7.80 13.53
N THR A 28 0.68 -7.83 12.47
CA THR A 28 -0.45 -8.74 12.31
C THR A 28 -0.23 -9.60 11.07
N ILE A 29 -0.38 -10.92 11.22
CA ILE A 29 -0.34 -11.86 10.11
C ILE A 29 -1.72 -12.46 9.94
N ILE A 30 -2.28 -12.32 8.75
CA ILE A 30 -3.62 -12.77 8.40
C ILE A 30 -3.51 -13.84 7.32
N ARG A 31 -4.19 -14.95 7.51
CA ARG A 31 -4.41 -15.94 6.46
C ARG A 31 -5.85 -15.80 5.97
N THR A 32 -6.02 -15.52 4.69
CA THR A 32 -7.34 -15.43 4.07
C THR A 32 -7.89 -16.84 3.77
N GLU A 33 -9.20 -16.94 3.61
CA GLU A 33 -9.88 -18.16 3.20
C GLU A 33 -9.30 -18.73 1.90
N ASN A 34 -8.96 -17.87 0.95
CA ASN A 34 -8.35 -18.24 -0.32
C ASN A 34 -6.84 -18.57 -0.22
N GLY A 35 -6.32 -18.77 1.00
CA GLY A 35 -4.94 -19.19 1.23
C GLY A 35 -3.86 -18.13 1.02
N LYS A 36 -4.24 -16.87 0.89
CA LYS A 36 -3.27 -15.75 0.80
C LYS A 36 -2.84 -15.32 2.20
N THR A 37 -1.63 -14.83 2.31
CA THR A 37 -1.12 -14.26 3.57
C THR A 37 -0.97 -12.75 3.42
N ILE A 38 -1.52 -12.01 4.39
CA ILE A 38 -1.37 -10.56 4.50
C ILE A 38 -0.56 -10.29 5.77
N GLN A 39 0.47 -9.47 5.63
CA GLN A 39 1.25 -8.96 6.76
C GLN A 39 1.01 -7.47 6.88
N ILE A 40 0.56 -7.03 8.05
CA ILE A 40 0.35 -5.62 8.37
C ILE A 40 1.33 -5.24 9.46
N GLN A 41 2.09 -4.17 9.24
CA GLN A 41 2.93 -3.55 10.24
C GLN A 41 2.38 -2.16 10.54
N HIS A 42 2.06 -1.91 11.78
CA HIS A 42 1.62 -0.59 12.26
C HIS A 42 2.68 -0.02 13.20
N ASP A 43 3.27 1.10 12.82
CA ASP A 43 4.32 1.78 13.56
C ASP A 43 4.25 3.28 13.26
N VAL A 44 3.77 4.05 14.21
CA VAL A 44 3.58 5.50 14.05
C VAL A 44 4.44 6.31 15.02
N MET A 45 5.15 5.63 15.94
CA MET A 45 5.88 6.28 17.02
C MET A 45 7.40 6.29 16.82
N ASN A 46 7.94 5.33 16.07
CA ASN A 46 9.38 5.22 15.90
C ASN A 46 9.87 6.05 14.71
N PRO A 47 10.99 6.78 14.85
CA PRO A 47 11.60 7.47 13.73
C PRO A 47 12.01 6.48 12.64
N ARG A 48 11.47 6.64 11.45
CA ARG A 48 11.82 5.85 10.27
C ARG A 48 11.49 6.62 8.99
N PRO A 49 12.12 6.29 7.86
CA PRO A 49 11.67 6.80 6.56
C PRO A 49 10.21 6.41 6.31
N TYR A 50 9.46 7.32 5.70
CA TYR A 50 8.07 7.05 5.34
C TYR A 50 7.96 5.81 4.46
N SER A 51 7.11 4.87 4.88
CA SER A 51 6.82 3.66 4.13
C SER A 51 5.43 3.14 4.51
N ARG A 52 4.66 2.74 3.51
CA ARG A 52 3.43 1.98 3.71
C ARG A 52 3.66 0.48 3.58
N MET A 53 4.89 0.03 3.44
CA MET A 53 5.24 -1.38 3.17
C MET A 53 4.38 -2.01 2.08
N TYR A 54 4.09 -1.26 1.01
CA TYR A 54 3.21 -1.70 -0.05
C TYR A 54 3.94 -2.69 -0.95
N GLN A 55 3.75 -3.97 -0.67
CA GLN A 55 4.42 -5.08 -1.33
C GLN A 55 3.43 -6.16 -1.72
N LEU A 56 3.56 -6.65 -2.95
CA LEU A 56 2.82 -7.80 -3.47
C LEU A 56 3.81 -8.86 -3.94
N THR A 57 3.59 -10.09 -3.53
CA THR A 57 4.36 -11.25 -3.98
C THR A 57 3.40 -12.27 -4.58
N GLY A 58 3.61 -12.61 -5.83
CA GLY A 58 2.84 -13.61 -6.56
C GLY A 58 3.73 -14.67 -7.20
N THR A 59 3.10 -15.68 -7.79
CA THR A 59 3.81 -16.78 -8.48
C THR A 59 4.62 -16.32 -9.70
N ASN A 60 4.21 -15.23 -10.34
CA ASN A 60 4.77 -14.76 -11.60
C ASN A 60 5.53 -13.44 -11.47
N GLY A 61 5.46 -12.80 -10.30
CA GLY A 61 6.12 -11.53 -10.12
C GLY A 61 6.04 -10.99 -8.70
N PHE A 62 6.76 -9.92 -8.52
CA PHE A 62 6.90 -9.18 -7.28
C PHE A 62 6.78 -7.68 -7.59
N ALA A 63 6.08 -6.97 -6.74
CA ALA A 63 6.00 -5.51 -6.78
C ALA A 63 6.21 -4.93 -5.39
N ASN A 64 7.06 -3.94 -5.27
CA ASN A 64 7.30 -3.19 -4.04
C ASN A 64 7.33 -1.70 -4.34
N LYS A 65 6.60 -0.90 -3.56
CA LYS A 65 6.58 0.56 -3.75
C LYS A 65 7.53 1.29 -2.80
N TYR A 66 7.72 0.80 -1.59
CA TYR A 66 8.48 1.48 -0.55
C TYR A 66 9.56 0.57 0.04
N PRO A 67 10.72 1.13 0.45
CA PRO A 67 11.19 2.50 0.26
C PRO A 67 11.63 2.79 -1.18
N VAL A 68 11.91 1.77 -1.97
CA VAL A 68 12.31 1.87 -3.37
C VAL A 68 11.32 1.11 -4.23
N GLU A 69 10.82 1.76 -5.26
CA GLU A 69 9.89 1.13 -6.20
C GLU A 69 10.63 0.12 -7.09
N GLN A 70 10.25 -1.15 -6.96
CA GLN A 70 10.88 -2.26 -7.65
C GLN A 70 9.84 -3.25 -8.15
N TYR A 71 10.13 -3.83 -9.30
CA TYR A 71 9.35 -4.92 -9.89
C TYR A 71 10.28 -6.04 -10.28
N CYS A 72 9.82 -7.28 -10.13
CA CYS A 72 10.51 -8.47 -10.59
C CYS A 72 9.49 -9.37 -11.27
N LEU A 73 9.82 -9.88 -12.42
CA LEU A 73 8.91 -10.70 -13.23
C LEU A 73 9.61 -11.98 -13.68
N ARG A 74 8.85 -13.06 -13.81
CA ARG A 74 9.33 -14.22 -14.57
C ARG A 74 9.45 -13.82 -16.03
N PRO A 75 10.58 -14.12 -16.70
CA PRO A 75 10.78 -13.74 -18.11
C PRO A 75 9.64 -14.23 -19.03
N GLU A 76 9.08 -15.39 -18.73
CA GLU A 76 8.00 -16.01 -19.53
C GLU A 76 6.68 -15.23 -19.49
N GLN A 77 6.54 -14.28 -18.56
CA GLN A 77 5.34 -13.42 -18.45
C GLN A 77 5.38 -12.20 -19.38
N VAL A 78 6.53 -11.96 -19.99
CA VAL A 78 6.75 -10.81 -20.88
C VAL A 78 7.13 -11.36 -22.26
N LYS A 79 6.39 -10.98 -23.29
CA LYS A 79 6.68 -11.42 -24.65
C LYS A 79 7.97 -10.78 -25.16
N GLU A 80 8.72 -11.53 -25.95
CA GLU A 80 9.88 -11.01 -26.66
C GLU A 80 9.48 -9.79 -27.51
N GLY A 81 10.27 -8.72 -27.41
CA GLY A 81 9.98 -7.44 -28.07
C GLY A 81 8.93 -6.54 -27.36
N GLU A 82 8.32 -7.01 -26.29
CA GLU A 82 7.36 -6.24 -25.51
C GLU A 82 8.04 -5.17 -24.64
N VAL A 83 9.24 -5.46 -24.18
CA VAL A 83 10.08 -4.55 -23.39
C VAL A 83 11.50 -4.54 -23.95
N PRO A 84 12.27 -3.46 -23.76
CA PRO A 84 13.71 -3.47 -24.01
C PRO A 84 14.41 -4.46 -23.08
N ASP A 85 15.59 -4.94 -23.47
CA ASP A 85 16.41 -5.84 -22.65
C ASP A 85 15.69 -7.11 -22.15
N HIS A 86 14.77 -7.64 -22.94
CA HIS A 86 13.99 -8.83 -22.56
C HIS A 86 14.90 -10.01 -22.17
N GLU A 87 16.02 -10.19 -22.86
CA GLU A 87 17.00 -11.24 -22.58
C GLU A 87 17.68 -11.14 -21.21
N ASN A 88 17.68 -9.95 -20.62
CA ASN A 88 18.24 -9.70 -19.30
C ASN A 88 17.22 -9.78 -18.15
N LEU A 89 15.96 -10.07 -18.46
CA LEU A 89 14.95 -10.31 -17.43
C LEU A 89 15.35 -11.51 -16.57
N ASN A 90 15.20 -11.34 -15.28
CA ASN A 90 15.56 -12.35 -14.30
C ASN A 90 14.62 -12.29 -13.09
N MET A 91 14.09 -13.45 -12.69
CA MET A 91 13.16 -13.54 -11.56
C MET A 91 13.76 -13.20 -10.18
N HIS A 92 15.08 -12.99 -10.11
CA HIS A 92 15.79 -12.65 -8.87
C HIS A 92 16.36 -11.22 -8.88
N ARG A 93 16.08 -10.45 -9.92
CA ARG A 93 16.55 -9.05 -10.05
C ARG A 93 15.39 -8.13 -10.36
N ALA A 94 15.45 -6.93 -9.80
CA ALA A 94 14.53 -5.88 -10.21
C ALA A 94 14.74 -5.55 -11.69
N VAL A 95 13.63 -5.33 -12.41
CA VAL A 95 13.68 -4.89 -13.80
C VAL A 95 14.39 -3.55 -13.93
N SER A 96 15.04 -3.31 -15.06
CA SER A 96 15.69 -2.04 -15.37
C SER A 96 14.66 -0.90 -15.41
N LYS A 97 15.17 0.34 -15.36
CA LYS A 97 14.31 1.53 -15.48
C LYS A 97 13.56 1.55 -16.80
N GLU A 98 14.22 1.20 -17.88
CA GLU A 98 13.67 1.17 -19.23
C GLU A 98 12.56 0.12 -19.37
N VAL A 99 12.76 -1.07 -18.83
CA VAL A 99 11.73 -2.12 -18.76
C VAL A 99 10.54 -1.66 -17.92
N LYS A 100 10.79 -1.06 -16.75
CA LYS A 100 9.73 -0.51 -15.90
C LYS A 100 8.90 0.54 -16.64
N GLU A 101 9.54 1.48 -17.31
CA GLU A 101 8.85 2.53 -18.07
C GLU A 101 7.99 1.96 -19.20
N ALA A 102 8.49 0.95 -19.92
CA ALA A 102 7.72 0.26 -20.95
C ALA A 102 6.49 -0.44 -20.38
N LEU A 103 6.64 -1.18 -19.26
CA LEU A 103 5.54 -1.84 -18.58
C LEU A 103 4.52 -0.84 -18.05
N MET A 104 4.95 0.22 -17.39
CA MET A 104 4.06 1.27 -16.88
C MET A 104 3.27 1.92 -18.02
N LYS A 105 3.91 2.22 -19.14
CA LYS A 105 3.23 2.77 -20.33
C LYS A 105 2.15 1.81 -20.85
N LYS A 106 2.45 0.52 -20.90
CA LYS A 106 1.53 -0.49 -21.42
C LYS A 106 0.35 -0.76 -20.48
N TYR A 107 0.64 -0.89 -19.19
CA TYR A 107 -0.35 -1.32 -18.18
C TYR A 107 -0.95 -0.17 -17.37
N LYS A 108 -0.61 1.07 -17.70
CA LYS A 108 -1.24 2.23 -17.08
C LYS A 108 -2.76 2.17 -17.30
N HIS A 109 -3.51 2.30 -16.21
CA HIS A 109 -4.97 2.21 -16.28
C HIS A 109 -5.54 3.29 -17.22
N PRO A 110 -6.54 2.97 -18.09
CA PRO A 110 -7.10 3.91 -19.06
C PRO A 110 -7.54 5.26 -18.44
N ILE A 111 -8.16 5.25 -17.28
CA ILE A 111 -8.57 6.46 -16.57
C ILE A 111 -7.39 7.39 -16.26
N HIS A 112 -6.24 6.84 -15.93
CA HIS A 112 -5.03 7.63 -15.73
C HIS A 112 -4.50 8.20 -17.05
N GLN A 113 -4.61 7.47 -18.15
CA GLN A 113 -4.18 7.95 -19.45
C GLN A 113 -5.05 9.12 -19.91
N GLU A 114 -6.35 9.10 -19.60
CA GLU A 114 -7.31 10.11 -19.98
C GLU A 114 -7.25 11.35 -19.08
N LEU A 115 -7.16 11.17 -17.77
CA LEU A 115 -7.40 12.24 -16.80
C LEU A 115 -6.14 12.79 -16.12
N GLU A 116 -4.98 12.17 -16.28
CA GLU A 116 -3.79 12.51 -15.51
C GLU A 116 -3.41 13.97 -15.56
N GLU A 117 -3.46 14.59 -16.75
CA GLU A 117 -3.09 15.99 -16.95
C GLU A 117 -4.04 16.96 -16.23
N ILE A 118 -5.35 16.68 -16.28
CA ILE A 118 -6.35 17.47 -15.57
C ILE A 118 -6.22 17.24 -14.06
N ALA A 119 -6.09 16.00 -13.66
CA ALA A 119 -5.96 15.60 -12.26
C ALA A 119 -4.75 16.27 -11.57
N LYS A 120 -3.61 16.31 -12.25
CA LYS A 120 -2.41 17.01 -11.74
C LYS A 120 -2.62 18.52 -11.58
N LYS A 121 -3.40 19.15 -12.47
CA LYS A 121 -3.72 20.59 -12.38
C LYS A 121 -4.69 20.91 -11.24
N VAL A 122 -5.67 20.04 -11.01
CA VAL A 122 -6.64 20.20 -9.91
C VAL A 122 -5.95 19.97 -8.56
N GLY A 123 -5.01 19.04 -8.49
CA GLY A 123 -4.28 18.72 -7.27
C GLY A 123 -4.93 17.60 -6.45
N GLY A 124 -4.65 17.59 -5.13
CA GLY A 124 -5.07 16.49 -4.24
C GLY A 124 -4.21 15.25 -4.45
N HIS A 125 -3.19 15.07 -3.60
CA HIS A 125 -2.24 13.93 -3.64
C HIS A 125 -1.69 13.62 -5.04
N GLY A 126 -1.32 14.66 -5.79
CA GLY A 126 -0.82 14.52 -7.16
C GLY A 126 -1.88 14.16 -8.20
N GLY A 127 -3.15 14.45 -7.90
CA GLY A 127 -4.30 14.17 -8.76
C GLY A 127 -5.06 12.89 -8.43
N MET A 128 -4.62 12.13 -7.42
CA MET A 128 -5.28 10.88 -7.01
C MET A 128 -6.72 11.15 -6.54
N ASP A 129 -6.92 12.16 -5.71
CA ASP A 129 -8.23 12.50 -5.15
C ASP A 129 -9.21 12.85 -6.26
N PHE A 130 -8.78 13.65 -7.24
CA PHE A 130 -9.59 13.98 -8.40
C PHE A 130 -10.04 12.75 -9.19
N ILE A 131 -9.12 11.81 -9.46
CA ILE A 131 -9.45 10.60 -10.23
C ILE A 131 -10.44 9.71 -9.46
N MET A 132 -10.27 9.61 -8.14
CA MET A 132 -11.17 8.85 -7.27
C MET A 132 -12.59 9.45 -7.29
N ASP A 133 -12.72 10.74 -7.08
CA ASP A 133 -14.01 11.44 -7.10
C ASP A 133 -14.67 11.40 -8.47
N TYR A 134 -13.88 11.59 -9.53
CA TYR A 134 -14.37 11.46 -10.91
C TYR A 134 -14.96 10.08 -11.16
N ARG A 135 -14.28 9.02 -10.73
CA ARG A 135 -14.73 7.64 -10.90
C ARG A 135 -16.04 7.37 -10.15
N LEU A 136 -16.16 7.86 -8.92
CA LEU A 136 -17.39 7.78 -8.14
C LEU A 136 -18.57 8.44 -8.87
N VAL A 137 -18.38 9.71 -9.27
CA VAL A 137 -19.42 10.48 -9.98
C VAL A 137 -19.81 9.82 -11.30
N TYR A 138 -18.82 9.34 -12.04
CA TYR A 138 -19.05 8.63 -13.30
C TYR A 138 -19.90 7.37 -13.10
N CYS A 139 -19.60 6.53 -12.10
CA CYS A 139 -20.38 5.35 -11.79
C CYS A 139 -21.81 5.69 -11.42
N LEU A 140 -22.01 6.70 -10.56
CA LEU A 140 -23.35 7.13 -10.14
C LEU A 140 -24.19 7.68 -11.29
N GLN A 141 -23.60 8.50 -12.16
CA GLN A 141 -24.28 9.08 -13.32
C GLN A 141 -24.68 8.06 -14.39
N ASN A 142 -23.90 6.98 -14.49
CA ASN A 142 -24.12 5.95 -15.52
C ASN A 142 -24.79 4.68 -14.97
N GLY A 143 -25.19 4.67 -13.70
CA GLY A 143 -25.81 3.48 -13.08
C GLY A 143 -24.89 2.27 -13.03
N LEU A 144 -23.58 2.49 -12.94
CA LEU A 144 -22.57 1.44 -12.84
C LEU A 144 -22.33 1.05 -11.37
N PRO A 145 -21.92 -0.18 -11.09
CA PRO A 145 -21.49 -0.56 -9.75
C PRO A 145 -20.29 0.30 -9.32
N LEU A 146 -20.25 0.63 -8.04
CA LEU A 146 -19.10 1.29 -7.45
C LEU A 146 -17.91 0.34 -7.36
N ASP A 147 -16.70 0.88 -7.44
CA ASP A 147 -15.47 0.08 -7.32
C ASP A 147 -15.27 -0.47 -5.89
N MET A 148 -15.91 0.14 -4.92
CA MET A 148 -15.91 -0.27 -3.51
C MET A 148 -17.29 0.04 -2.90
N ASP A 149 -17.74 -0.81 -2.00
CA ASP A 149 -19.01 -0.64 -1.31
C ASP A 149 -18.85 -0.68 0.22
N VAL A 150 -19.99 -0.67 0.93
CA VAL A 150 -20.01 -0.69 2.39
C VAL A 150 -19.48 -2.01 2.98
N TYR A 151 -19.57 -3.10 2.23
CA TYR A 151 -19.06 -4.40 2.69
C TYR A 151 -17.55 -4.47 2.58
N ASP A 152 -16.95 -3.93 1.52
CA ASP A 152 -15.50 -3.76 1.41
C ASP A 152 -14.96 -2.91 2.57
N LEU A 153 -15.64 -1.79 2.89
CA LEU A 153 -15.27 -0.95 4.03
C LEU A 153 -15.35 -1.73 5.35
N ALA A 154 -16.42 -2.49 5.58
CA ALA A 154 -16.59 -3.28 6.79
C ALA A 154 -15.49 -4.35 6.91
N GLU A 155 -15.15 -5.03 5.82
CA GLU A 155 -14.07 -6.01 5.78
C GLU A 155 -12.73 -5.39 6.15
N TRP A 156 -12.38 -4.25 5.56
CA TRP A 156 -11.11 -3.57 5.86
C TRP A 156 -11.05 -3.05 7.29
N CYS A 157 -12.13 -2.46 7.79
CA CYS A 157 -12.20 -1.97 9.17
C CYS A 157 -12.17 -3.10 10.21
N SER A 158 -12.64 -4.29 9.87
CA SER A 158 -12.61 -5.44 10.77
C SER A 158 -11.20 -5.88 11.16
N LEU A 159 -10.19 -5.58 10.33
CA LEU A 159 -8.80 -5.92 10.60
C LEU A 159 -8.28 -5.30 11.90
N ALA A 160 -8.71 -4.08 12.24
CA ALA A 160 -8.29 -3.42 13.47
C ALA A 160 -8.88 -4.14 14.71
N GLU A 161 -10.17 -4.46 14.67
CA GLU A 161 -10.85 -5.13 15.79
C GLU A 161 -10.38 -6.58 15.95
N LEU A 162 -10.24 -7.32 14.85
CA LEU A 162 -9.71 -8.68 14.90
C LEU A 162 -8.27 -8.73 15.38
N GLY A 163 -7.47 -7.72 15.02
CA GLY A 163 -6.11 -7.55 15.55
C GLY A 163 -6.10 -7.33 17.05
N ARG A 164 -6.98 -6.49 17.58
CA ARG A 164 -7.15 -6.27 19.02
C ARG A 164 -7.52 -7.56 19.74
N ILE A 165 -8.55 -8.26 19.26
CA ILE A 165 -9.00 -9.53 19.83
C ILE A 165 -7.86 -10.56 19.84
N SER A 166 -7.06 -10.64 18.78
CA SER A 166 -5.93 -11.57 18.68
C SER A 166 -4.79 -11.25 19.65
N ILE A 167 -4.64 -10.01 20.07
CA ILE A 167 -3.63 -9.63 21.07
C ILE A 167 -4.09 -9.97 22.49
N GLU A 168 -5.40 -9.85 22.73
CA GLU A 168 -6.00 -10.04 24.06
C GLU A 168 -6.24 -11.52 24.43
N ASN A 169 -6.22 -12.44 23.44
CA ASN A 169 -6.42 -13.89 23.62
C ASN A 169 -5.14 -14.70 23.33
#